data_65fb7ed27ef07cb096fb84b3457e9087
#
_entry.id   65fb7ed27ef07cb096fb84b3457e9087
#
_cell.length_a   1.000
_cell.length_b   1.000
_cell.length_c   1.000
_cell.angle_alpha   90.00
_cell.angle_beta   90.00
_cell.angle_gamma   90.00
#
_symmetry.space_group_name_H-M   'P 1'
#
loop_
_entity.id
_entity.type
_entity.pdbx_description
1 polymer ?
#
loop_
_entity_poly.entity_id
_entity_poly.type
_entity_poly.pdbx_seq_one_letter_code
_entity_poly.pdbx_strand_id
1 'polypeptide(L)'
;MKRARQTGVAVVMVLLIVALVTTLAAYIAQQQSLWQRQVETQFDHVQARRLGIAGIDWARAVLADDAHFNAIDHETELWTLRLPPMPVENGEVIGVIEDRQGLFNLNNLVRNGVASVADIAKFQRLLSLLNLPADLAFSLADWLDINSEIQASGGAEDAYYLALTRPYRAANRPLIELGELIRVKGFDQKIIDRLKPFVAVLPTNTAVNVNFAPAEVLAAIANNLSLSDARMVVQQRRGLPYQDIANFRQRLPNKNINIADVDIAVSSQYFWVTGRATVNEAQVVTQALMQRLQGWPTVIWQSVQ
;
A
#
# COMPACT_ATOMS: atom_id res chain seq x y z
N MET A 1 48.04 -57.98 58.34
CA MET A 1 47.70 -56.78 57.56
C MET A 1 46.31 -56.96 57.05
N LYS A 2 45.35 -56.20 57.62
CA LYS A 2 43.93 -56.22 57.18
C LYS A 2 43.83 -55.26 55.93
N ARG A 3 43.50 -55.78 54.72
CA ARG A 3 43.17 -55.01 53.58
C ARG A 3 41.80 -54.30 53.81
N ALA A 4 41.84 -53.00 53.98
CA ALA A 4 40.63 -52.19 54.03
C ALA A 4 39.86 -52.31 52.67
N ARG A 5 38.64 -52.76 52.75
CA ARG A 5 37.73 -52.79 51.54
C ARG A 5 37.36 -51.42 51.14
N GLN A 6 37.92 -50.98 50.04
CA GLN A 6 37.59 -49.66 49.35
C GLN A 6 36.36 -49.76 48.41
N THR A 7 35.32 -50.47 48.85
CA THR A 7 34.13 -50.72 48.04
C THR A 7 33.17 -49.49 47.94
N GLY A 8 33.21 -48.53 48.88
CA GLY A 8 32.36 -47.38 48.89
C GLY A 8 32.74 -46.31 47.90
N VAL A 9 34.06 -46.11 47.68
CA VAL A 9 34.60 -45.06 46.74
C VAL A 9 34.27 -45.39 45.28
N ALA A 10 34.34 -46.66 44.89
CA ALA A 10 34.03 -47.07 43.50
C ALA A 10 32.54 -46.81 43.12
N VAL A 11 31.62 -47.07 44.08
CA VAL A 11 30.18 -46.79 43.86
C VAL A 11 29.92 -45.31 43.75
N VAL A 12 30.55 -44.46 44.54
CA VAL A 12 30.43 -43.02 44.48
C VAL A 12 30.98 -42.48 43.12
N MET A 13 32.12 -43.00 42.66
CA MET A 13 32.67 -42.62 41.33
C MET A 13 31.73 -43.02 40.20
N VAL A 14 31.17 -44.23 40.23
CA VAL A 14 30.21 -44.65 39.18
C VAL A 14 28.95 -43.77 39.19
N LEU A 15 28.40 -43.45 40.36
CA LEU A 15 27.25 -42.57 40.48
C LEU A 15 27.58 -41.17 39.96
N LEU A 16 28.76 -40.64 40.21
CA LEU A 16 29.21 -39.32 39.71
C LEU A 16 29.36 -39.33 38.21
N ILE A 17 29.93 -40.38 37.61
CA ILE A 17 30.05 -40.55 36.17
C ILE A 17 28.64 -40.66 35.53
N VAL A 18 27.75 -41.46 36.10
CA VAL A 18 26.37 -41.58 35.61
C VAL A 18 25.63 -40.23 35.69
N ALA A 19 25.76 -39.51 36.81
CA ALA A 19 25.17 -38.17 36.95
C ALA A 19 25.72 -37.19 35.92
N LEU A 20 27.04 -37.20 35.62
CA LEU A 20 27.67 -36.36 34.60
C LEU A 20 27.17 -36.69 33.20
N VAL A 21 27.12 -37.99 32.84
CA VAL A 21 26.64 -38.46 31.54
C VAL A 21 25.17 -38.12 31.33
N THR A 22 24.33 -38.30 32.34
CA THR A 22 22.89 -37.98 32.25
C THR A 22 22.64 -36.47 32.12
N THR A 23 23.38 -35.64 32.86
CA THR A 23 23.27 -34.16 32.70
C THR A 23 23.74 -33.70 31.33
N LEU A 24 24.84 -34.26 30.80
CA LEU A 24 25.32 -33.95 29.46
C LEU A 24 24.33 -34.40 28.38
N ALA A 25 23.79 -35.61 28.51
CA ALA A 25 22.76 -36.11 27.57
C ALA A 25 21.49 -35.27 27.61
N ALA A 26 21.03 -34.85 28.78
CA ALA A 26 19.89 -33.94 28.91
C ALA A 26 20.15 -32.58 28.29
N TYR A 27 21.36 -32.01 28.46
CA TYR A 27 21.78 -30.76 27.86
C TYR A 27 21.79 -30.86 26.33
N ILE A 28 22.37 -31.92 25.77
CA ILE A 28 22.40 -32.13 24.30
C ILE A 28 20.98 -32.30 23.75
N ALA A 29 20.11 -33.06 24.41
CA ALA A 29 18.73 -33.26 24.02
C ALA A 29 17.95 -31.93 24.01
N GLN A 30 18.17 -31.06 24.99
CA GLN A 30 17.57 -29.74 25.05
C GLN A 30 18.08 -28.84 23.90
N GLN A 31 19.37 -28.81 23.64
CA GLN A 31 19.95 -28.08 22.53
C GLN A 31 19.40 -28.57 21.18
N GLN A 32 19.28 -29.87 21.01
CA GLN A 32 18.72 -30.44 19.78
C GLN A 32 17.25 -30.09 19.60
N SER A 33 16.43 -30.04 20.63
CA SER A 33 15.03 -29.63 20.57
C SER A 33 14.88 -28.15 20.21
N LEU A 34 15.75 -27.27 20.71
CA LEU A 34 15.77 -25.84 20.34
C LEU A 34 16.17 -25.65 18.86
N TRP A 35 17.17 -26.38 18.41
CA TRP A 35 17.62 -26.37 17.01
C TRP A 35 16.50 -26.84 16.08
N GLN A 36 15.81 -27.91 16.42
CA GLN A 36 14.70 -28.43 15.64
C GLN A 36 13.56 -27.41 15.51
N ARG A 37 13.16 -26.79 16.62
CA ARG A 37 12.14 -25.70 16.59
C ARG A 37 12.57 -24.51 15.73
N GLN A 38 13.85 -24.14 15.80
CA GLN A 38 14.38 -23.03 14.99
C GLN A 38 14.31 -23.36 13.48
N VAL A 39 14.66 -24.59 13.10
CA VAL A 39 14.55 -25.05 11.71
C VAL A 39 13.09 -25.09 11.27
N GLU A 40 12.18 -25.64 12.08
CA GLU A 40 10.74 -25.66 11.79
C GLU A 40 10.19 -24.24 11.57
N THR A 41 10.49 -23.30 12.47
CA THR A 41 10.07 -21.89 12.31
C THR A 41 10.59 -21.27 11.02
N GLN A 42 11.83 -21.56 10.62
CA GLN A 42 12.39 -21.07 9.36
C GLN A 42 11.65 -21.66 8.14
N PHE A 43 11.33 -22.95 8.16
CA PHE A 43 10.54 -23.59 7.13
C PHE A 43 9.15 -22.96 7.00
N ASP A 44 8.47 -22.73 8.12
CA ASP A 44 7.15 -22.08 8.16
C ASP A 44 7.20 -20.68 7.56
N HIS A 45 8.20 -19.88 7.89
CA HIS A 45 8.40 -18.55 7.28
C HIS A 45 8.64 -18.63 5.77
N VAL A 46 9.47 -19.56 5.30
CA VAL A 46 9.71 -19.75 3.86
C VAL A 46 8.43 -20.19 3.15
N GLN A 47 7.66 -21.08 3.75
CA GLN A 47 6.38 -21.53 3.19
C GLN A 47 5.36 -20.39 3.17
N ALA A 48 5.19 -19.63 4.26
CA ALA A 48 4.30 -18.48 4.34
C ALA A 48 4.68 -17.42 3.28
N ARG A 49 5.98 -17.16 3.08
CA ARG A 49 6.48 -16.25 2.05
C ARG A 49 6.11 -16.72 0.63
N ARG A 50 6.28 -18.01 0.34
CA ARG A 50 5.89 -18.58 -0.97
C ARG A 50 4.39 -18.48 -1.21
N LEU A 51 3.58 -18.74 -0.19
CA LEU A 51 2.13 -18.59 -0.26
C LEU A 51 1.72 -17.13 -0.48
N GLY A 52 2.40 -16.18 0.18
CA GLY A 52 2.16 -14.76 -0.06
C GLY A 52 2.46 -14.33 -1.49
N ILE A 53 3.57 -14.81 -2.09
CA ILE A 53 3.93 -14.54 -3.49
C ILE A 53 2.90 -15.20 -4.44
N ALA A 54 2.51 -16.44 -4.18
CA ALA A 54 1.47 -17.13 -4.96
C ALA A 54 0.12 -16.37 -4.90
N GLY A 55 -0.20 -15.74 -3.76
CA GLY A 55 -1.38 -14.87 -3.63
C GLY A 55 -1.31 -13.64 -4.53
N ILE A 56 -0.13 -13.05 -4.73
CA ILE A 56 0.07 -11.96 -5.70
C ILE A 56 -0.16 -12.46 -7.13
N ASP A 57 0.38 -13.61 -7.50
CA ASP A 57 0.17 -14.18 -8.83
C ASP A 57 -1.29 -14.56 -9.07
N TRP A 58 -1.98 -15.04 -8.05
CA TRP A 58 -3.42 -15.29 -8.11
C TRP A 58 -4.21 -13.97 -8.34
N ALA A 59 -3.88 -12.90 -7.63
CA ALA A 59 -4.49 -11.59 -7.85
C ALA A 59 -4.26 -11.07 -9.29
N ARG A 60 -3.07 -11.32 -9.87
CA ARG A 60 -2.79 -11.01 -11.29
C ARG A 60 -3.73 -11.77 -12.21
N ALA A 61 -3.93 -13.07 -11.96
CA ALA A 61 -4.85 -13.90 -12.77
C ALA A 61 -6.30 -13.37 -12.67
N VAL A 62 -6.76 -13.04 -11.47
CA VAL A 62 -8.10 -12.47 -11.25
C VAL A 62 -8.29 -11.16 -12.00
N LEU A 63 -7.33 -10.24 -11.91
CA LEU A 63 -7.40 -8.96 -12.62
C LEU A 63 -7.26 -9.10 -14.15
N ALA A 64 -6.54 -10.13 -14.63
CA ALA A 64 -6.44 -10.42 -16.05
C ALA A 64 -7.75 -10.99 -16.59
N ASP A 65 -8.37 -11.89 -15.84
CA ASP A 65 -9.66 -12.50 -16.21
C ASP A 65 -10.77 -11.46 -16.25
N ASP A 66 -10.84 -10.60 -15.23
CA ASP A 66 -11.77 -9.48 -15.16
C ASP A 66 -11.70 -8.58 -16.41
N ALA A 67 -10.50 -8.21 -16.84
CA ALA A 67 -10.30 -7.37 -18.02
C ALA A 67 -10.78 -8.03 -19.35
N HIS A 68 -10.97 -9.33 -19.38
CA HIS A 68 -11.55 -10.02 -20.55
C HIS A 68 -13.08 -9.90 -20.60
N PHE A 69 -13.73 -9.80 -19.45
CA PHE A 69 -15.19 -9.80 -19.36
C PHE A 69 -15.79 -8.42 -19.14
N ASN A 70 -15.01 -7.47 -18.62
CA ASN A 70 -15.50 -6.17 -18.26
C ASN A 70 -14.58 -5.04 -18.75
N ALA A 71 -15.17 -3.99 -19.30
CA ALA A 71 -14.45 -2.81 -19.78
C ALA A 71 -14.40 -1.68 -18.73
N ILE A 72 -15.11 -1.85 -17.60
CA ILE A 72 -15.20 -0.88 -16.51
C ILE A 72 -14.79 -1.56 -15.21
N ASP A 73 -14.25 -0.78 -14.28
CA ASP A 73 -13.93 -1.24 -12.94
C ASP A 73 -14.80 -0.54 -11.91
N HIS A 74 -15.44 -1.31 -11.00
CA HIS A 74 -16.38 -0.77 -10.01
C HIS A 74 -16.45 -1.57 -8.70
N GLU A 75 -17.01 -0.98 -7.65
CA GLU A 75 -17.03 -1.52 -6.27
C GLU A 75 -17.78 -2.85 -6.08
N THR A 76 -18.55 -3.32 -7.06
CA THR A 76 -19.36 -4.54 -6.95
C THR A 76 -18.82 -5.71 -7.77
N GLU A 77 -17.59 -5.61 -8.28
CA GLU A 77 -16.92 -6.71 -9.00
C GLU A 77 -16.40 -7.77 -8.04
N LEU A 78 -16.23 -8.98 -8.54
CA LEU A 78 -15.79 -10.13 -7.74
C LEU A 78 -14.44 -9.91 -7.07
N TRP A 79 -13.51 -9.25 -7.75
CA TRP A 79 -12.17 -8.98 -7.22
C TRP A 79 -12.16 -7.95 -6.07
N THR A 80 -13.21 -7.13 -5.93
CA THR A 80 -13.35 -6.17 -4.81
C THR A 80 -13.84 -6.83 -3.54
N LEU A 81 -14.37 -8.05 -3.62
CA LEU A 81 -14.93 -8.76 -2.48
C LEU A 81 -13.81 -9.18 -1.52
N ARG A 82 -14.05 -8.97 -0.24
CA ARG A 82 -13.20 -9.54 0.81
C ARG A 82 -13.57 -11.01 0.97
N LEU A 83 -12.77 -11.87 0.39
CA LEU A 83 -12.95 -13.30 0.53
C LEU A 83 -12.58 -13.76 1.95
N PRO A 84 -13.25 -14.80 2.49
CA PRO A 84 -12.83 -15.42 3.72
C PRO A 84 -11.43 -16.03 3.56
N PRO A 85 -10.73 -16.29 4.68
CA PRO A 85 -9.45 -16.97 4.64
C PRO A 85 -9.53 -18.28 3.86
N MET A 86 -8.63 -18.48 2.91
CA MET A 86 -8.50 -19.74 2.18
C MET A 86 -7.60 -20.68 2.99
N PRO A 87 -8.10 -21.86 3.40
CA PRO A 87 -7.30 -22.83 4.11
C PRO A 87 -6.23 -23.42 3.18
N VAL A 88 -5.02 -23.53 3.70
CA VAL A 88 -3.87 -24.23 3.09
C VAL A 88 -3.32 -25.24 4.09
N GLU A 89 -2.36 -26.05 3.65
CA GLU A 89 -1.71 -26.98 4.56
C GLU A 89 -1.04 -26.23 5.72
N ASN A 90 -1.47 -26.54 6.96
CA ASN A 90 -1.01 -25.94 8.23
C ASN A 90 -1.23 -24.41 8.34
N GLY A 91 -2.21 -23.85 7.63
CA GLY A 91 -2.45 -22.40 7.72
C GLY A 91 -3.57 -21.85 6.87
N GLU A 92 -3.48 -20.57 6.59
CA GLU A 92 -4.46 -19.84 5.79
C GLU A 92 -3.83 -18.70 5.00
N VAL A 93 -4.50 -18.31 3.91
CA VAL A 93 -4.13 -17.14 3.10
C VAL A 93 -5.36 -16.22 2.95
N ILE A 94 -5.16 -14.93 3.18
CA ILE A 94 -6.14 -13.88 2.95
C ILE A 94 -5.56 -12.90 1.93
N GLY A 95 -6.35 -12.46 0.96
CA GLY A 95 -5.95 -11.45 -0.01
C GLY A 95 -7.03 -10.40 -0.22
N VAL A 96 -6.60 -9.15 -0.47
CA VAL A 96 -7.47 -8.02 -0.84
C VAL A 96 -6.84 -7.30 -2.01
N ILE A 97 -7.65 -7.00 -3.02
CA ILE A 97 -7.29 -6.15 -4.16
C ILE A 97 -8.05 -4.83 -3.99
N GLU A 98 -7.35 -3.72 -4.11
CA GLU A 98 -7.92 -2.38 -3.96
C GLU A 98 -7.58 -1.54 -5.20
N ASP A 99 -8.58 -0.85 -5.72
CA ASP A 99 -8.36 0.18 -6.73
C ASP A 99 -7.52 1.33 -6.17
N ARG A 100 -6.60 1.87 -6.98
CA ARG A 100 -5.80 3.04 -6.61
C ARG A 100 -6.07 4.26 -7.51
N GLN A 101 -6.79 4.10 -8.60
CA GLN A 101 -7.14 5.21 -9.48
C GLN A 101 -8.43 5.93 -9.06
N GLY A 102 -9.24 5.39 -8.17
CA GLY A 102 -10.29 6.15 -7.50
C GLY A 102 -9.75 7.26 -6.59
N LEU A 103 -8.46 7.23 -6.24
CA LEU A 103 -7.81 8.24 -5.40
C LEU A 103 -7.13 9.32 -6.24
N PHE A 104 -6.90 10.50 -5.64
CA PHE A 104 -6.16 11.58 -6.28
C PHE A 104 -4.67 11.22 -6.36
N ASN A 105 -4.13 11.06 -7.56
CA ASN A 105 -2.72 10.77 -7.75
C ASN A 105 -1.87 12.03 -7.53
N LEU A 106 -1.03 12.04 -6.49
CA LEU A 106 -0.18 13.17 -6.14
C LEU A 106 0.84 13.50 -7.23
N ASN A 107 1.29 12.51 -8.00
CA ASN A 107 2.20 12.73 -9.11
C ASN A 107 1.55 13.47 -10.31
N ASN A 108 0.21 13.63 -10.32
CA ASN A 108 -0.46 14.47 -11.30
C ASN A 108 -0.13 15.96 -11.15
N LEU A 109 0.35 16.41 -9.98
CA LEU A 109 0.73 17.82 -9.75
C LEU A 109 1.83 18.27 -10.71
N VAL A 110 2.60 17.34 -11.26
CA VAL A 110 3.64 17.62 -12.24
C VAL A 110 3.42 16.77 -13.49
N ARG A 111 3.41 17.38 -14.64
CA ARG A 111 3.28 16.72 -15.94
C ARG A 111 4.50 17.04 -16.79
N ASN A 112 5.20 16.02 -17.28
CA ASN A 112 6.43 16.17 -18.04
C ASN A 112 7.49 17.05 -17.35
N GLY A 113 7.60 16.95 -16.03
CA GLY A 113 8.56 17.70 -15.23
C GLY A 113 8.16 19.14 -14.90
N VAL A 114 6.97 19.59 -15.32
CA VAL A 114 6.47 20.96 -15.09
C VAL A 114 5.22 20.92 -14.21
N ALA A 115 5.15 21.83 -13.26
CA ALA A 115 4.01 21.98 -12.36
C ALA A 115 2.70 22.27 -13.13
N SER A 116 1.66 21.48 -12.85
CA SER A 116 0.34 21.60 -13.48
C SER A 116 -0.55 22.51 -12.65
N VAL A 117 -0.78 23.73 -13.11
CA VAL A 117 -1.65 24.71 -12.42
C VAL A 117 -3.04 24.14 -12.16
N ALA A 118 -3.61 23.39 -13.12
CA ALA A 118 -4.93 22.81 -13.00
C ALA A 118 -4.96 21.70 -11.90
N ASP A 119 -3.94 20.85 -11.84
CA ASP A 119 -3.90 19.76 -10.86
C ASP A 119 -3.53 20.27 -9.46
N ILE A 120 -2.69 21.30 -9.36
CA ILE A 120 -2.44 22.04 -8.12
C ILE A 120 -3.76 22.61 -7.57
N ALA A 121 -4.57 23.28 -8.40
CA ALA A 121 -5.86 23.81 -7.96
C ALA A 121 -6.84 22.72 -7.49
N LYS A 122 -6.86 21.54 -8.13
CA LYS A 122 -7.64 20.37 -7.69
C LYS A 122 -7.17 19.87 -6.33
N PHE A 123 -5.86 19.75 -6.14
CA PHE A 123 -5.30 19.31 -4.86
C PHE A 123 -5.53 20.32 -3.74
N GLN A 124 -5.46 21.62 -4.01
CA GLN A 124 -5.83 22.68 -3.07
C GLN A 124 -7.29 22.56 -2.61
N ARG A 125 -8.22 22.24 -3.55
CA ARG A 125 -9.61 21.98 -3.19
C ARG A 125 -9.75 20.73 -2.30
N LEU A 126 -9.01 19.65 -2.61
CA LEU A 126 -9.00 18.45 -1.76
C LEU A 126 -8.49 18.77 -0.34
N LEU A 127 -7.38 19.48 -0.23
CA LEU A 127 -6.84 19.93 1.05
C LEU A 127 -7.86 20.76 1.84
N SER A 128 -8.52 21.70 1.17
CA SER A 128 -9.55 22.55 1.80
C SER A 128 -10.76 21.73 2.28
N LEU A 129 -11.23 20.75 1.48
CA LEU A 129 -12.32 19.83 1.88
C LEU A 129 -11.94 18.98 3.10
N LEU A 130 -10.66 18.67 3.24
CA LEU A 130 -10.10 17.94 4.38
C LEU A 130 -9.73 18.85 5.56
N ASN A 131 -9.98 20.16 5.50
CA ASN A 131 -9.54 21.17 6.45
C ASN A 131 -8.02 21.12 6.69
N LEU A 132 -7.24 21.03 5.62
CA LEU A 132 -5.79 21.09 5.59
C LEU A 132 -5.34 22.38 4.88
N PRO A 133 -4.13 22.91 5.18
CA PRO A 133 -3.60 24.10 4.52
C PRO A 133 -3.48 23.89 3.00
N ALA A 134 -4.10 24.74 2.21
CA ALA A 134 -4.07 24.64 0.75
C ALA A 134 -2.66 24.87 0.16
N ASP A 135 -1.80 25.62 0.86
CA ASP A 135 -0.43 25.95 0.44
C ASP A 135 0.48 24.71 0.36
N LEU A 136 0.11 23.59 1.02
CA LEU A 136 0.81 22.33 0.90
C LEU A 136 0.88 21.82 -0.56
N ALA A 137 -0.06 22.24 -1.40
CA ALA A 137 -0.05 21.88 -2.83
C ALA A 137 1.15 22.49 -3.56
N PHE A 138 1.55 23.71 -3.20
CA PHE A 138 2.73 24.36 -3.78
C PHE A 138 4.03 23.71 -3.30
N SER A 139 4.15 23.45 -1.99
CA SER A 139 5.32 22.74 -1.44
C SER A 139 5.53 21.38 -2.10
N LEU A 140 4.44 20.66 -2.38
CA LEU A 140 4.52 19.36 -3.02
C LEU A 140 4.83 19.49 -4.51
N ALA A 141 4.30 20.50 -5.22
CA ALA A 141 4.60 20.74 -6.61
C ALA A 141 6.09 21.03 -6.83
N ASP A 142 6.67 21.93 -6.01
CA ASP A 142 8.12 22.25 -6.04
C ASP A 142 8.98 21.03 -5.69
N TRP A 143 8.52 20.16 -4.77
CA TRP A 143 9.23 18.94 -4.44
C TRP A 143 9.35 17.97 -5.64
N LEU A 144 8.36 18.01 -6.53
CA LEU A 144 8.19 17.06 -7.64
C LEU A 144 8.77 17.56 -8.96
N ASP A 145 8.68 18.88 -9.24
CA ASP A 145 9.06 19.43 -10.54
C ASP A 145 10.59 19.50 -10.71
N ILE A 146 11.03 19.69 -11.94
CA ILE A 146 12.47 19.63 -12.28
C ILE A 146 13.14 21.00 -12.26
N ASN A 147 12.38 22.07 -12.08
CA ASN A 147 12.94 23.42 -12.03
C ASN A 147 13.29 23.81 -10.58
N SER A 148 13.82 25.01 -10.36
CA SER A 148 14.15 25.54 -9.02
C SER A 148 13.41 26.84 -8.74
N GLU A 149 12.29 27.08 -9.44
CA GLU A 149 11.46 28.27 -9.28
C GLU A 149 10.37 28.00 -8.23
N ILE A 150 10.41 28.74 -7.14
CA ILE A 150 9.44 28.60 -6.05
C ILE A 150 8.04 28.97 -6.57
N GLN A 151 7.10 28.02 -6.53
CA GLN A 151 5.70 28.29 -6.73
C GLN A 151 5.17 29.23 -5.66
N ALA A 152 4.18 30.03 -5.93
CA ALA A 152 3.56 31.06 -5.08
C ALA A 152 3.77 30.89 -3.54
N SER A 153 3.12 31.66 -2.71
CA SER A 153 3.28 31.60 -1.25
C SER A 153 3.09 30.19 -0.67
N GLY A 154 4.15 29.55 -0.22
CA GLY A 154 4.08 28.18 0.35
C GLY A 154 5.09 27.22 -0.23
N GLY A 155 5.52 27.42 -1.48
CA GLY A 155 6.52 26.59 -2.15
C GLY A 155 7.86 26.48 -1.42
N ALA A 156 8.67 25.50 -1.78
CA ALA A 156 10.00 25.30 -1.20
C ALA A 156 10.91 24.52 -2.15
N GLU A 157 12.09 25.08 -2.35
CA GLU A 157 13.16 24.55 -3.17
C GLU A 157 14.42 24.28 -2.37
N ASP A 158 15.52 23.90 -3.01
CA ASP A 158 16.81 23.58 -2.41
C ASP A 158 17.24 24.57 -1.33
N ALA A 159 17.01 25.86 -1.52
CA ALA A 159 17.37 26.90 -0.54
C ALA A 159 16.69 26.69 0.82
N TYR A 160 15.45 26.23 0.84
CA TYR A 160 14.73 25.88 2.06
C TYR A 160 15.29 24.58 2.67
N TYR A 161 15.43 23.52 1.91
CA TYR A 161 15.80 22.21 2.41
C TYR A 161 17.26 22.15 2.87
N LEU A 162 18.16 22.89 2.21
CA LEU A 162 19.57 23.00 2.60
C LEU A 162 19.78 23.81 3.88
N ALA A 163 18.84 24.67 4.26
CA ALA A 163 18.88 25.44 5.48
C ALA A 163 18.38 24.66 6.72
N LEU A 164 17.86 23.44 6.55
CA LEU A 164 17.39 22.63 7.66
C LEU A 164 18.53 22.11 8.53
N THR A 165 18.26 21.76 9.79
CA THR A 165 19.25 21.16 10.73
C THR A 165 19.88 19.87 10.16
N ARG A 166 19.15 19.12 9.37
CA ARG A 166 19.64 17.99 8.58
C ARG A 166 19.41 18.32 7.12
N PRO A 167 20.39 18.90 6.42
CA PRO A 167 20.22 19.37 5.05
C PRO A 167 20.01 18.23 4.07
N TYR A 168 19.10 18.45 3.12
CA TYR A 168 18.90 17.62 1.92
C TYR A 168 18.40 18.53 0.78
N ARG A 169 18.18 18.00 -0.40
CA ARG A 169 17.65 18.72 -1.55
C ARG A 169 16.22 18.32 -1.83
N ALA A 170 15.48 19.16 -2.56
CA ALA A 170 14.24 18.78 -3.19
C ALA A 170 14.44 17.52 -4.05
N ALA A 171 13.41 16.69 -4.17
CA ALA A 171 13.54 15.43 -4.90
C ALA A 171 13.62 15.65 -6.42
N ASN A 172 12.96 16.67 -6.94
CA ASN A 172 12.85 17.04 -8.36
C ASN A 172 12.52 15.81 -9.24
N ARG A 173 11.66 14.94 -8.74
CA ARG A 173 11.18 13.72 -9.37
C ARG A 173 9.82 13.30 -8.78
N PRO A 174 9.05 12.45 -9.49
CA PRO A 174 7.84 11.88 -8.94
C PRO A 174 8.08 11.16 -7.60
N LEU A 175 7.07 11.21 -6.71
CA LEU A 175 7.05 10.39 -5.50
C LEU A 175 7.07 8.90 -5.87
N ILE A 176 7.73 8.10 -5.05
CA ILE A 176 7.73 6.63 -5.14
C ILE A 176 6.71 6.06 -4.14
N GLU A 177 6.60 6.68 -2.96
CA GLU A 177 5.69 6.25 -1.90
C GLU A 177 5.12 7.44 -1.13
N LEU A 178 3.96 7.22 -0.49
CA LEU A 178 3.28 8.26 0.28
C LEU A 178 4.10 8.74 1.50
N GLY A 179 4.92 7.87 2.07
CA GLY A 179 5.80 8.19 3.20
C GLY A 179 6.82 9.28 2.91
N GLU A 180 7.19 9.51 1.64
CA GLU A 180 8.10 10.59 1.25
C GLU A 180 7.57 11.98 1.62
N LEU A 181 6.24 12.15 1.73
CA LEU A 181 5.62 13.43 2.12
C LEU A 181 6.16 14.00 3.42
N ILE A 182 6.64 13.17 4.34
CA ILE A 182 7.23 13.62 5.61
C ILE A 182 8.47 14.51 5.41
N ARG A 183 9.08 14.48 4.23
CA ARG A 183 10.23 15.29 3.85
C ARG A 183 9.82 16.60 3.19
N VAL A 184 8.58 16.73 2.76
CA VAL A 184 8.07 17.91 2.06
C VAL A 184 7.70 18.98 3.09
N LYS A 185 8.08 20.23 2.82
CA LYS A 185 7.76 21.37 3.70
C LYS A 185 6.27 21.40 4.05
N GLY A 186 5.99 21.52 5.35
CA GLY A 186 4.64 21.67 5.89
C GLY A 186 3.87 20.36 6.11
N PHE A 187 4.36 19.20 5.62
CA PHE A 187 3.75 17.91 5.90
C PHE A 187 4.25 17.31 7.21
N ASP A 188 3.34 16.75 7.97
CA ASP A 188 3.58 15.94 9.15
C ASP A 188 2.79 14.64 9.09
N GLN A 189 3.02 13.74 10.05
CA GLN A 189 2.35 12.44 10.07
C GLN A 189 0.82 12.57 10.16
N LYS A 190 0.30 13.57 10.87
CA LYS A 190 -1.15 13.78 11.02
C LYS A 190 -1.80 14.19 9.70
N ILE A 191 -1.12 15.05 8.93
CA ILE A 191 -1.55 15.47 7.60
C ILE A 191 -1.53 14.26 6.65
N ILE A 192 -0.45 13.47 6.68
CA ILE A 192 -0.30 12.28 5.85
C ILE A 192 -1.41 11.27 6.16
N ASP A 193 -1.66 10.98 7.44
CA ASP A 193 -2.72 10.04 7.85
C ASP A 193 -4.11 10.51 7.42
N ARG A 194 -4.35 11.82 7.44
CA ARG A 194 -5.61 12.42 6.98
C ARG A 194 -5.77 12.39 5.47
N LEU A 195 -4.67 12.49 4.71
CA LEU A 195 -4.66 12.40 3.24
C LEU A 195 -4.77 10.96 2.74
N LYS A 196 -4.20 10.01 3.45
CA LYS A 196 -4.07 8.60 3.04
C LYS A 196 -5.33 7.96 2.42
N PRO A 197 -6.56 8.22 2.91
CA PRO A 197 -7.77 7.66 2.31
C PRO A 197 -8.16 8.28 0.95
N PHE A 198 -7.55 9.38 0.55
CA PHE A 198 -7.97 10.20 -0.59
C PHE A 198 -6.91 10.35 -1.67
N VAL A 199 -5.66 9.95 -1.39
CA VAL A 199 -4.55 10.15 -2.31
C VAL A 199 -3.82 8.84 -2.61
N ALA A 200 -3.26 8.77 -3.82
CA ALA A 200 -2.36 7.69 -4.23
C ALA A 200 -1.05 8.27 -4.76
N VAL A 201 -0.03 7.43 -4.79
CA VAL A 201 1.24 7.69 -5.49
C VAL A 201 1.34 6.64 -6.58
N LEU A 202 1.13 7.07 -7.84
CA LEU A 202 1.17 6.21 -9.01
C LEU A 202 2.28 6.68 -9.96
N PRO A 203 2.97 5.78 -10.67
CA PRO A 203 4.19 6.10 -11.43
C PRO A 203 3.96 6.98 -12.66
N THR A 204 2.73 7.03 -13.16
CA THR A 204 2.35 7.87 -14.30
C THR A 204 1.19 8.79 -13.93
N ASN A 205 0.95 9.85 -14.72
CA ASN A 205 -0.25 10.65 -14.56
C ASN A 205 -1.48 9.79 -14.91
N THR A 206 -2.53 9.86 -14.07
CA THR A 206 -3.73 9.03 -14.19
C THR A 206 -5.00 9.85 -14.06
N ALA A 207 -6.03 9.46 -14.81
CA ALA A 207 -7.40 9.90 -14.57
C ALA A 207 -7.97 9.22 -13.30
N VAL A 208 -8.93 9.86 -12.65
CA VAL A 208 -9.63 9.30 -11.47
C VAL A 208 -10.77 8.39 -11.93
N ASN A 209 -10.79 7.14 -11.47
CA ASN A 209 -11.91 6.24 -11.72
C ASN A 209 -13.12 6.68 -10.88
N VAL A 210 -14.16 7.19 -11.55
CA VAL A 210 -15.36 7.72 -10.90
C VAL A 210 -16.18 6.63 -10.20
N ASN A 211 -16.00 5.36 -10.56
CA ASN A 211 -16.65 4.23 -9.93
C ASN A 211 -16.04 3.84 -8.58
N PHE A 212 -14.84 4.32 -8.25
CA PHE A 212 -14.18 4.09 -6.95
C PHE A 212 -13.96 5.36 -6.14
N ALA A 213 -13.94 6.54 -6.80
CA ALA A 213 -13.53 7.79 -6.17
C ALA A 213 -14.37 8.14 -4.93
N PRO A 214 -13.75 8.49 -3.78
CA PRO A 214 -14.43 9.10 -2.65
C PRO A 214 -15.10 10.43 -3.03
N ALA A 215 -16.14 10.82 -2.30
CA ALA A 215 -16.87 12.04 -2.57
C ALA A 215 -15.97 13.30 -2.52
N GLU A 216 -15.01 13.32 -1.60
CA GLU A 216 -14.03 14.38 -1.45
C GLU A 216 -13.14 14.52 -2.70
N VAL A 217 -12.73 13.39 -3.29
CA VAL A 217 -11.92 13.37 -4.51
C VAL A 217 -12.75 13.87 -5.70
N LEU A 218 -13.98 13.38 -5.86
CA LEU A 218 -14.89 13.85 -6.92
C LEU A 218 -15.15 15.36 -6.82
N ALA A 219 -15.45 15.86 -5.61
CA ALA A 219 -15.67 17.30 -5.37
C ALA A 219 -14.39 18.12 -5.62
N ALA A 220 -13.22 17.56 -5.40
CA ALA A 220 -11.94 18.22 -5.63
C ALA A 220 -11.59 18.36 -7.12
N ILE A 221 -11.81 17.31 -7.91
CA ILE A 221 -11.46 17.31 -9.35
C ILE A 221 -12.51 18.03 -10.23
N ALA A 222 -13.74 18.15 -9.73
CA ALA A 222 -14.85 18.79 -10.43
C ALA A 222 -15.01 20.26 -10.04
N ASN A 223 -15.17 21.13 -11.01
CA ASN A 223 -15.60 22.50 -10.72
C ASN A 223 -17.12 22.53 -10.49
N ASN A 224 -17.54 23.29 -9.47
CA ASN A 224 -18.95 23.47 -9.09
C ASN A 224 -19.68 22.19 -8.60
N LEU A 225 -18.94 21.18 -8.18
CA LEU A 225 -19.51 20.01 -7.50
C LEU A 225 -19.36 20.18 -5.99
N SER A 226 -20.48 20.38 -5.28
CA SER A 226 -20.45 20.44 -3.83
C SER A 226 -20.16 19.06 -3.22
N LEU A 227 -19.64 19.01 -1.99
CA LEU A 227 -19.39 17.73 -1.29
C LEU A 227 -20.70 16.95 -1.07
N SER A 228 -21.82 17.64 -0.84
CA SER A 228 -23.15 17.00 -0.71
C SER A 228 -23.58 16.33 -2.01
N ASP A 229 -23.38 17.02 -3.15
CA ASP A 229 -23.71 16.47 -4.47
C ASP A 229 -22.77 15.31 -4.83
N ALA A 230 -21.48 15.43 -4.52
CA ALA A 230 -20.53 14.35 -4.71
C ALA A 230 -20.90 13.08 -3.92
N ARG A 231 -21.40 13.24 -2.68
CA ARG A 231 -21.95 12.11 -1.89
C ARG A 231 -23.16 11.46 -2.55
N MET A 232 -24.06 12.24 -3.16
CA MET A 232 -25.17 11.69 -3.94
C MET A 232 -24.68 10.91 -5.16
N VAL A 233 -23.69 11.43 -5.89
CA VAL A 233 -23.04 10.75 -7.03
C VAL A 233 -22.44 9.40 -6.60
N VAL A 234 -21.73 9.36 -5.46
CA VAL A 234 -21.20 8.12 -4.89
C VAL A 234 -22.30 7.13 -4.51
N GLN A 235 -23.41 7.58 -3.95
CA GLN A 235 -24.54 6.70 -3.61
C GLN A 235 -25.21 6.11 -4.87
N GLN A 236 -25.36 6.89 -5.93
CA GLN A 236 -25.98 6.45 -7.18
C GLN A 236 -25.21 5.30 -7.86
N ARG A 237 -23.87 5.30 -7.81
CA ARG A 237 -23.05 4.27 -8.44
C ARG A 237 -23.13 2.90 -7.76
N ARG A 238 -23.47 2.86 -6.45
CA ARG A 238 -23.59 1.59 -5.70
C ARG A 238 -24.62 0.63 -6.27
N GLY A 239 -25.72 1.15 -6.83
CA GLY A 239 -26.75 0.34 -7.47
C GLY A 239 -26.53 0.17 -8.98
N LEU A 240 -25.86 1.12 -9.61
CA LEU A 240 -25.63 1.14 -11.06
C LEU A 240 -24.31 1.84 -11.38
N PRO A 241 -23.23 1.13 -11.61
CA PRO A 241 -21.93 1.71 -11.96
C PRO A 241 -22.03 2.57 -13.24
N TYR A 242 -21.14 3.55 -13.36
CA TYR A 242 -21.04 4.36 -14.56
C TYR A 242 -20.35 3.56 -15.67
N GLN A 243 -21.03 3.42 -16.80
CA GLN A 243 -20.59 2.59 -17.92
C GLN A 243 -19.52 3.29 -18.79
N ASP A 244 -19.64 4.62 -18.88
CA ASP A 244 -18.71 5.48 -19.60
C ASP A 244 -18.77 6.92 -19.05
N ILE A 245 -17.90 7.79 -19.55
CA ILE A 245 -17.81 9.20 -19.14
C ILE A 245 -19.13 9.97 -19.47
N ALA A 246 -19.78 9.63 -20.57
CA ALA A 246 -21.03 10.28 -20.96
C ALA A 246 -22.18 9.91 -19.99
N ASN A 247 -22.27 8.64 -19.63
CA ASN A 247 -23.22 8.15 -18.61
C ASN A 247 -22.97 8.80 -17.24
N PHE A 248 -21.71 8.93 -16.82
CA PHE A 248 -21.36 9.66 -15.60
C PHE A 248 -21.83 11.11 -15.66
N ARG A 249 -21.56 11.84 -16.76
CA ARG A 249 -21.96 13.24 -16.93
C ARG A 249 -23.48 13.44 -16.95
N GLN A 250 -24.22 12.53 -17.58
CA GLN A 250 -25.68 12.59 -17.62
C GLN A 250 -26.31 12.46 -16.24
N ARG A 251 -25.65 11.75 -15.33
CA ARG A 251 -26.12 11.49 -13.97
C ARG A 251 -25.61 12.49 -12.94
N LEU A 252 -24.84 13.51 -13.37
CA LEU A 252 -24.45 14.61 -12.49
C LEU A 252 -25.69 15.46 -12.11
N PRO A 253 -25.78 15.94 -10.88
CA PRO A 253 -26.95 16.65 -10.38
C PRO A 253 -27.18 18.03 -11.04
N ASN A 254 -26.13 18.58 -11.66
CA ASN A 254 -26.15 19.92 -12.22
C ASN A 254 -25.29 19.99 -13.51
N LYS A 255 -25.83 20.61 -14.57
CA LYS A 255 -25.13 20.80 -15.86
C LYS A 255 -23.95 21.80 -15.81
N ASN A 256 -23.89 22.62 -14.74
CA ASN A 256 -22.77 23.56 -14.54
C ASN A 256 -21.51 22.89 -13.93
N ILE A 257 -21.61 21.62 -13.58
CA ILE A 257 -20.47 20.85 -13.10
C ILE A 257 -19.56 20.58 -14.29
N ASN A 258 -18.31 21.00 -14.18
CA ASN A 258 -17.31 20.84 -15.24
C ASN A 258 -16.13 20.00 -14.74
N ILE A 259 -15.86 18.90 -15.45
CA ILE A 259 -14.71 18.03 -15.25
C ILE A 259 -14.13 17.72 -16.62
N ALA A 260 -12.83 17.88 -16.80
CA ALA A 260 -12.19 17.53 -18.06
C ALA A 260 -12.18 16.00 -18.26
N ASP A 261 -12.35 15.52 -19.50
CA ASP A 261 -12.36 14.09 -19.79
C ASP A 261 -11.04 13.40 -19.42
N VAL A 262 -9.93 14.12 -19.53
CA VAL A 262 -8.59 13.62 -19.15
C VAL A 262 -8.45 13.37 -17.63
N ASP A 263 -9.33 13.92 -16.83
CA ASP A 263 -9.28 13.82 -15.36
C ASP A 263 -10.11 12.65 -14.81
N ILE A 264 -10.96 12.04 -15.62
CA ILE A 264 -11.89 10.99 -15.20
C ILE A 264 -11.83 9.76 -16.10
N ALA A 265 -12.07 8.60 -15.52
CA ALA A 265 -12.19 7.32 -16.20
C ALA A 265 -13.25 6.47 -15.50
N VAL A 266 -13.68 5.40 -16.14
CA VAL A 266 -14.56 4.36 -15.58
C VAL A 266 -13.82 3.03 -15.39
N SER A 267 -12.55 2.98 -15.75
CA SER A 267 -11.66 1.81 -15.59
C SER A 267 -10.35 2.21 -14.95
N SER A 268 -9.64 1.24 -14.41
CA SER A 268 -8.40 1.42 -13.66
C SER A 268 -7.26 0.61 -14.23
N GLN A 269 -6.06 1.17 -14.12
CA GLN A 269 -4.81 0.53 -14.52
C GLN A 269 -3.96 0.13 -13.31
N TYR A 270 -4.23 0.70 -12.11
CA TYR A 270 -3.40 0.52 -10.93
C TYR A 270 -4.18 -0.05 -9.77
N PHE A 271 -3.68 -1.17 -9.25
CA PHE A 271 -4.31 -1.93 -8.18
C PHE A 271 -3.29 -2.21 -7.09
N TRP A 272 -3.72 -2.07 -5.84
CA TRP A 272 -2.94 -2.45 -4.68
C TRP A 272 -3.40 -3.80 -4.17
N VAL A 273 -2.48 -4.72 -4.05
CA VAL A 273 -2.76 -6.06 -3.51
C VAL A 273 -2.09 -6.19 -2.16
N THR A 274 -2.86 -6.62 -1.18
CA THR A 274 -2.34 -7.02 0.13
C THR A 274 -2.70 -8.47 0.37
N GLY A 275 -1.69 -9.30 0.58
CA GLY A 275 -1.83 -10.70 0.98
C GLY A 275 -1.27 -10.92 2.37
N ARG A 276 -1.91 -11.80 3.14
CA ARG A 276 -1.40 -12.31 4.41
C ARG A 276 -1.45 -13.82 4.36
N ALA A 277 -0.32 -14.44 4.56
CA ALA A 277 -0.18 -15.89 4.67
C ALA A 277 0.25 -16.26 6.08
N THR A 278 -0.45 -17.19 6.70
CA THR A 278 -0.12 -17.74 8.01
C THR A 278 0.15 -19.22 7.84
N VAL A 279 1.27 -19.71 8.37
CA VAL A 279 1.63 -21.14 8.43
C VAL A 279 2.10 -21.43 9.84
N ASN A 280 1.38 -22.26 10.57
CA ASN A 280 1.58 -22.48 12.00
C ASN A 280 1.67 -21.13 12.75
N GLU A 281 2.83 -20.81 13.34
CA GLU A 281 3.07 -19.53 14.05
C GLU A 281 3.67 -18.44 13.15
N ALA A 282 4.14 -18.79 11.96
CA ALA A 282 4.75 -17.83 11.03
C ALA A 282 3.67 -17.04 10.25
N GLN A 283 3.79 -15.73 10.25
CA GLN A 283 2.94 -14.83 9.49
C GLN A 283 3.78 -13.96 8.55
N VAL A 284 3.37 -13.87 7.30
CA VAL A 284 4.00 -13.03 6.28
C VAL A 284 2.93 -12.15 5.63
N VAL A 285 3.22 -10.86 5.53
CA VAL A 285 2.40 -9.89 4.79
C VAL A 285 3.10 -9.56 3.49
N THR A 286 2.39 -9.72 2.38
CA THR A 286 2.86 -9.33 1.05
C THR A 286 2.03 -8.17 0.54
N GLN A 287 2.70 -7.19 -0.06
CA GLN A 287 2.04 -6.04 -0.68
C GLN A 287 2.61 -5.85 -2.08
N ALA A 288 1.78 -5.50 -3.03
CA ALA A 288 2.21 -5.21 -4.39
C ALA A 288 1.37 -4.09 -5.02
N LEU A 289 2.03 -3.23 -5.80
CA LEU A 289 1.39 -2.34 -6.75
C LEU A 289 1.43 -3.00 -8.11
N MET A 290 0.27 -3.21 -8.71
CA MET A 290 0.10 -3.82 -10.02
C MET A 290 -0.35 -2.81 -11.05
N GLN A 291 0.17 -2.93 -12.26
CA GLN A 291 -0.29 -2.18 -13.43
C GLN A 291 -0.93 -3.13 -14.44
N ARG A 292 -2.18 -2.84 -14.83
CA ARG A 292 -2.93 -3.54 -15.86
C ARG A 292 -3.15 -2.60 -17.05
N LEU A 293 -2.30 -2.69 -18.07
CA LEU A 293 -2.46 -1.93 -19.31
C LEU A 293 -3.22 -2.74 -20.36
N GLN A 294 -2.71 -3.92 -20.65
CA GLN A 294 -3.32 -4.91 -21.57
C GLN A 294 -2.92 -6.30 -21.11
N GLY A 295 -3.87 -7.23 -21.09
CA GLY A 295 -3.62 -8.62 -20.76
C GLY A 295 -3.21 -8.85 -19.30
N TRP A 296 -2.08 -9.54 -19.09
CA TRP A 296 -1.61 -9.95 -17.76
C TRP A 296 -1.01 -8.78 -16.98
N PRO A 297 -1.49 -8.45 -15.75
CA PRO A 297 -0.98 -7.34 -14.97
C PRO A 297 0.51 -7.50 -14.61
N THR A 298 1.23 -6.39 -14.62
CA THR A 298 2.65 -6.32 -14.24
C THR A 298 2.79 -5.85 -12.79
N VAL A 299 3.62 -6.54 -12.01
CA VAL A 299 3.98 -6.08 -10.66
C VAL A 299 5.05 -4.98 -10.81
N ILE A 300 4.72 -3.75 -10.39
CA ILE A 300 5.62 -2.60 -10.47
C ILE A 300 6.46 -2.48 -9.20
N TRP A 301 5.83 -2.76 -8.06
CA TRP A 301 6.46 -2.71 -6.75
C TRP A 301 5.93 -3.86 -5.90
N GLN A 302 6.78 -4.42 -5.05
CA GLN A 302 6.43 -5.50 -4.14
C GLN A 302 7.23 -5.43 -2.86
N SER A 303 6.59 -5.71 -1.74
CA SER A 303 7.20 -5.91 -0.42
C SER A 303 6.72 -7.21 0.20
N VAL A 304 7.61 -7.88 0.92
CA VAL A 304 7.32 -9.10 1.69
C VAL A 304 7.92 -8.92 3.08
N GLN A 305 7.07 -8.85 4.10
CA GLN A 305 7.41 -8.55 5.49
C GLN A 305 6.95 -9.65 6.43
#